data_aa5337b9d745edfda464eeea1ca1560c
#
_entry.id   aa5337b9d745edfda464eeea1ca1560c
#
_cell.length_a   1.000
_cell.length_b   1.000
_cell.length_c   1.000
_cell.angle_alpha   90.00
_cell.angle_beta   90.00
_cell.angle_gamma   90.00
#
_symmetry.space_group_name_H-M   'P 1'
#
loop_
_entity.id
_entity.type
_entity.pdbx_description
1 polymer ?
#
loop_
_entity_poly.entity_id
_entity_poly.type
_entity_poly.pdbx_seq_one_letter_code
_entity_poly.pdbx_strand_id
1 'polypeptide(L)'
;MTATQDAPAVSGTRHRVSRREASQRTDQYYVEFRSRYALSYGHTFLVYGRLNAKGQIGQVTADQVAGLHPAGEGPQLWSVGHVLPVPSETGPSDGDMEDEYISARFRVPLNEAQYRRVAAYIRNKQKTSPAWHAVFYNCNRWVGEVATFMGLQAPNNTLLYPADYIASLRSLNSSKVTDSAYSAHRVQ
;
A
#
# COMPACT_ATOMS: atom_id res chain seq x y z
N MET A 1 -1.31 -61.21 46.26
CA MET A 1 -0.27 -60.68 45.35
C MET A 1 -0.98 -60.18 44.11
N THR A 2 -1.24 -58.88 44.07
CA THR A 2 -1.95 -58.24 42.99
C THR A 2 -0.95 -57.30 42.28
N ALA A 3 -0.66 -57.63 41.04
CA ALA A 3 0.25 -56.83 40.20
C ALA A 3 -0.53 -55.68 39.57
N THR A 4 -0.14 -54.46 39.84
CA THR A 4 -0.63 -53.23 39.24
C THR A 4 0.13 -53.00 37.94
N GLN A 5 -0.60 -52.98 36.81
CA GLN A 5 -0.04 -52.61 35.52
C GLN A 5 -0.05 -51.09 35.37
N ASP A 6 1.11 -50.49 35.24
CA ASP A 6 1.31 -49.10 34.86
C ASP A 6 1.03 -48.92 33.37
N ALA A 7 0.09 -48.01 33.01
CA ALA A 7 -0.16 -47.58 31.65
C ALA A 7 0.85 -46.51 31.25
N PRO A 8 1.38 -46.51 30.01
CA PRO A 8 2.32 -45.49 29.58
C PRO A 8 1.62 -44.15 29.28
N ALA A 9 2.12 -43.11 29.88
CA ALA A 9 1.70 -41.73 29.62
C ALA A 9 2.03 -41.33 28.18
N VAL A 10 1.01 -41.04 27.38
CA VAL A 10 1.17 -40.48 26.03
C VAL A 10 1.54 -39.03 26.17
N SER A 11 2.86 -38.73 25.97
CA SER A 11 3.38 -37.40 25.87
C SER A 11 2.96 -36.79 24.51
N GLY A 12 1.86 -36.06 24.52
CA GLY A 12 1.41 -35.27 23.37
C GLY A 12 2.29 -34.02 23.22
N THR A 13 3.33 -34.08 22.41
CA THR A 13 4.10 -32.91 22.01
C THR A 13 3.22 -32.02 21.15
N ARG A 14 2.51 -31.07 21.79
CA ARG A 14 1.84 -29.99 21.07
C ARG A 14 2.90 -29.12 20.45
N HIS A 15 3.07 -29.22 19.15
CA HIS A 15 3.89 -28.29 18.36
C HIS A 15 3.36 -26.87 18.62
N ARG A 16 4.08 -26.14 19.42
CA ARG A 16 3.86 -24.70 19.65
C ARG A 16 4.34 -23.98 18.40
N VAL A 17 3.45 -23.85 17.40
CA VAL A 17 3.73 -23.00 16.24
C VAL A 17 4.12 -21.63 16.77
N SER A 18 5.33 -21.21 16.43
CA SER A 18 5.88 -19.95 16.94
C SER A 18 4.95 -18.81 16.55
N ARG A 19 4.71 -17.88 17.47
CA ARG A 19 3.89 -16.69 17.24
C ARG A 19 4.44 -15.83 16.08
N ARG A 20 5.73 -15.96 15.77
CA ARG A 20 6.39 -15.41 14.58
C ARG A 20 5.88 -16.01 13.28
N GLU A 21 5.68 -17.33 13.23
CA GLU A 21 5.15 -18.02 12.04
C GLU A 21 3.66 -17.71 11.84
N ALA A 22 2.90 -17.51 12.94
CA ALA A 22 1.52 -17.07 12.87
C ALA A 22 1.40 -15.62 12.39
N SER A 23 2.27 -14.69 12.85
CA SER A 23 2.32 -13.31 12.39
C SER A 23 2.79 -13.21 10.93
N GLN A 24 3.80 -13.98 10.53
CA GLN A 24 4.26 -14.04 9.14
C GLN A 24 3.22 -14.64 8.18
N ARG A 25 2.25 -15.41 8.68
CA ARG A 25 1.12 -15.90 7.88
C ARG A 25 -0.01 -14.90 7.75
N THR A 26 -0.10 -13.90 8.63
CA THR A 26 -1.20 -12.92 8.62
C THR A 26 -0.94 -11.75 7.68
N ASP A 27 0.31 -11.30 7.52
CA ASP A 27 0.65 -10.14 6.69
C ASP A 27 1.16 -10.58 5.30
N GLN A 28 0.29 -11.24 4.55
CA GLN A 28 0.61 -11.74 3.20
C GLN A 28 0.26 -10.76 2.08
N TYR A 29 -0.32 -9.62 2.43
CA TYR A 29 -0.78 -8.62 1.50
C TYR A 29 -0.12 -7.28 1.81
N TYR A 30 -0.20 -6.38 0.86
CA TYR A 30 0.40 -5.06 1.00
C TYR A 30 -0.37 -3.99 0.23
N VAL A 31 -0.23 -2.76 0.67
CA VAL A 31 -0.31 -1.54 -0.14
C VAL A 31 1.04 -0.86 -0.05
N GLU A 32 1.62 -0.50 -1.18
CA GLU A 32 2.85 0.28 -1.24
C GLU A 32 2.57 1.59 -1.98
N PHE A 33 2.65 2.69 -1.25
CA PHE A 33 2.58 4.03 -1.79
C PHE A 33 3.90 4.35 -2.47
N ARG A 34 3.84 4.81 -3.71
CA ARG A 34 5.00 5.09 -4.56
C ARG A 34 4.95 6.50 -5.12
N SER A 35 6.10 7.03 -5.39
CA SER A 35 6.28 8.13 -6.32
C SER A 35 7.28 7.77 -7.39
N ARG A 36 7.10 8.30 -8.58
CA ARG A 36 8.11 8.29 -9.63
C ARG A 36 8.43 9.69 -10.06
N TYR A 37 9.64 9.89 -10.57
CA TYR A 37 9.96 11.12 -11.26
C TYR A 37 9.52 11.04 -12.73
N ALA A 38 9.31 12.19 -13.33
CA ALA A 38 9.00 12.32 -14.74
C ALA A 38 9.69 13.57 -15.28
N LEU A 39 9.52 13.85 -16.56
CA LEU A 39 10.08 15.03 -17.21
C LEU A 39 9.64 16.36 -16.57
N SER A 40 8.55 16.36 -15.78
CA SER A 40 8.07 17.53 -15.06
C SER A 40 8.28 17.40 -13.55
N TYR A 41 7.23 17.17 -12.77
CA TYR A 41 7.28 17.07 -11.30
C TYR A 41 6.98 15.67 -10.77
N GLY A 42 6.71 14.71 -11.63
CA GLY A 42 6.49 13.32 -11.27
C GLY A 42 5.03 12.96 -10.96
N HIS A 43 4.83 11.75 -10.40
CA HIS A 43 3.52 11.19 -10.09
C HIS A 43 3.53 10.42 -8.79
N THR A 44 2.43 10.47 -8.02
CA THR A 44 2.17 9.58 -6.88
C THR A 44 1.08 8.58 -7.23
N PHE A 45 1.32 7.34 -6.86
CA PHE A 45 0.40 6.23 -7.07
C PHE A 45 0.60 5.18 -5.97
N LEU A 46 -0.14 4.09 -6.04
CA LEU A 46 0.06 2.95 -5.16
C LEU A 46 0.00 1.65 -5.94
N VAL A 47 0.69 0.65 -5.42
CA VAL A 47 0.56 -0.73 -5.84
C VAL A 47 0.04 -1.57 -4.68
N TYR A 48 -0.81 -2.55 -4.97
CA TYR A 48 -1.42 -3.37 -3.93
C TYR A 48 -1.59 -4.81 -4.41
N GLY A 49 -1.44 -5.75 -3.50
CA GLY A 49 -1.51 -7.15 -3.88
C GLY A 49 -1.08 -8.10 -2.77
N ARG A 50 -0.72 -9.31 -3.18
CA ARG A 50 -0.20 -10.35 -2.31
C ARG A 50 1.31 -10.45 -2.46
N LEU A 51 2.00 -10.64 -1.35
CA LEU A 51 3.43 -10.94 -1.34
C LEU A 51 3.69 -12.38 -1.83
N ASN A 52 4.82 -12.59 -2.46
CA ASN A 52 5.28 -13.92 -2.86
C ASN A 52 5.68 -14.76 -1.62
N ALA A 53 6.06 -16.02 -1.83
CA ALA A 53 6.46 -16.92 -0.76
C ALA A 53 7.70 -16.45 0.04
N LYS A 54 8.48 -15.51 -0.52
CA LYS A 54 9.63 -14.87 0.14
C LYS A 54 9.26 -13.58 0.90
N GLY A 55 7.97 -13.19 0.96
CA GLY A 55 7.53 -11.96 1.57
C GLY A 55 7.88 -10.70 0.76
N GLN A 56 8.10 -10.84 -0.55
CA GLN A 56 8.49 -9.76 -1.45
C GLN A 56 7.35 -9.44 -2.42
N ILE A 57 7.32 -8.22 -2.94
CA ILE A 57 6.51 -7.84 -4.08
C ILE A 57 7.13 -8.50 -5.31
N GLY A 58 6.34 -9.29 -6.03
CA GLY A 58 6.73 -9.87 -7.32
C GLY A 58 6.59 -8.85 -8.45
N GLN A 59 6.50 -9.37 -9.68
CA GLN A 59 6.18 -8.53 -10.83
C GLN A 59 4.81 -7.88 -10.64
N VAL A 60 4.76 -6.56 -10.71
CA VAL A 60 3.52 -5.78 -10.59
C VAL A 60 2.79 -5.80 -11.94
N THR A 61 1.48 -6.07 -11.91
CA THR A 61 0.60 -6.02 -13.08
C THR A 61 -0.26 -4.76 -13.07
N ALA A 62 -0.76 -4.35 -14.23
CA ALA A 62 -1.51 -3.10 -14.38
C ALA A 62 -2.74 -3.00 -13.46
N ASP A 63 -3.42 -4.11 -13.17
CA ASP A 63 -4.56 -4.19 -12.27
C ASP A 63 -4.20 -4.03 -10.78
N GLN A 64 -2.91 -4.08 -10.46
CA GLN A 64 -2.37 -3.83 -9.12
C GLN A 64 -1.92 -2.38 -8.93
N VAL A 65 -2.00 -1.54 -9.94
CA VAL A 65 -1.59 -0.14 -9.90
C VAL A 65 -2.82 0.76 -9.82
N ALA A 66 -2.78 1.76 -8.96
CA ALA A 66 -3.84 2.75 -8.83
C ALA A 66 -3.28 4.13 -8.48
N GLY A 67 -3.70 5.13 -9.23
CA GLY A 67 -3.31 6.52 -9.06
C GLY A 67 -4.19 7.41 -9.93
N LEU A 68 -4.32 8.69 -9.63
CA LEU A 68 -5.11 9.63 -10.40
C LEU A 68 -4.20 10.48 -11.29
N HIS A 69 -4.44 10.45 -12.60
CA HIS A 69 -3.72 11.27 -13.58
C HIS A 69 -4.68 11.81 -14.64
N PRO A 70 -4.30 12.83 -15.43
CA PRO A 70 -5.08 13.25 -16.60
C PRO A 70 -5.26 12.09 -17.57
N ALA A 71 -6.42 12.01 -18.20
CA ALA A 71 -6.72 10.95 -19.15
C ALA A 71 -5.87 11.06 -20.42
N GLY A 72 -5.56 9.89 -21.00
CA GLY A 72 -4.85 9.78 -22.28
C GLY A 72 -3.36 10.10 -22.22
N GLU A 73 -2.73 9.92 -23.37
CA GLU A 73 -1.30 10.13 -23.56
C GLU A 73 -1.02 11.56 -24.02
N GLY A 74 -0.01 12.20 -23.44
CA GLY A 74 0.49 13.49 -23.90
C GLY A 74 0.32 14.63 -22.90
N PRO A 75 1.07 15.73 -23.11
CA PRO A 75 1.20 16.81 -22.14
C PRO A 75 0.03 17.80 -22.13
N GLN A 76 -0.90 17.72 -23.09
CA GLN A 76 -1.95 18.75 -23.28
C GLN A 76 -2.87 18.83 -22.05
N LEU A 77 -3.42 17.71 -21.59
CA LEU A 77 -4.30 17.68 -20.44
C LEU A 77 -3.55 17.96 -19.12
N TRP A 78 -2.27 17.61 -19.04
CA TRP A 78 -1.43 18.04 -17.92
C TRP A 78 -1.33 19.56 -17.86
N SER A 79 -1.08 20.22 -18.97
CA SER A 79 -0.97 21.69 -19.04
C SER A 79 -2.31 22.37 -18.73
N VAL A 80 -3.40 21.92 -19.36
CA VAL A 80 -4.76 22.47 -19.14
C VAL A 80 -5.23 22.26 -17.71
N GLY A 81 -4.91 21.13 -17.11
CA GLY A 81 -5.29 20.76 -15.75
C GLY A 81 -4.69 21.62 -14.64
N HIS A 82 -3.76 22.51 -14.95
CA HIS A 82 -3.30 23.54 -14.01
C HIS A 82 -4.27 24.72 -13.90
N VAL A 83 -5.17 24.88 -14.86
CA VAL A 83 -6.12 25.99 -14.94
C VAL A 83 -7.56 25.51 -14.79
N LEU A 84 -7.90 24.39 -15.43
CA LEU A 84 -9.26 23.82 -15.45
C LEU A 84 -9.22 22.33 -15.10
N PRO A 85 -10.28 21.78 -14.47
CA PRO A 85 -10.42 20.34 -14.31
C PRO A 85 -10.45 19.62 -15.67
N VAL A 86 -9.69 18.54 -15.79
CA VAL A 86 -9.63 17.72 -17.02
C VAL A 86 -10.09 16.30 -16.74
N PRO A 87 -10.54 15.54 -17.76
CA PRO A 87 -10.83 14.12 -17.61
C PRO A 87 -9.65 13.37 -16.98
N SER A 88 -9.94 12.39 -16.13
CA SER A 88 -8.94 11.63 -15.39
C SER A 88 -9.03 10.15 -15.65
N GLU A 89 -7.90 9.48 -15.46
CA GLU A 89 -7.76 8.03 -15.36
C GLU A 89 -7.13 7.65 -14.03
N THR A 90 -7.32 6.38 -13.62
CA THR A 90 -6.94 5.91 -12.28
C THR A 90 -6.19 4.58 -12.28
N GLY A 91 -5.73 4.15 -13.43
CA GLY A 91 -4.85 3.00 -13.62
C GLY A 91 -3.37 3.38 -13.56
N PRO A 92 -2.51 2.55 -14.12
CA PRO A 92 -1.10 2.90 -14.32
C PRO A 92 -0.97 4.02 -15.37
N SER A 93 -0.02 4.90 -15.16
CA SER A 93 0.47 5.82 -16.18
C SER A 93 1.93 5.50 -16.53
N ASP A 94 2.47 6.12 -17.56
CA ASP A 94 3.82 5.85 -18.06
C ASP A 94 4.87 5.93 -16.93
N GLY A 95 5.69 4.90 -16.82
CA GLY A 95 6.77 4.80 -15.84
C GLY A 95 6.35 4.29 -14.45
N ASP A 96 5.05 4.04 -14.18
CA ASP A 96 4.58 3.57 -12.86
C ASP A 96 5.01 2.12 -12.56
N MET A 97 5.24 1.31 -13.59
CA MET A 97 5.65 -0.09 -13.45
C MET A 97 7.16 -0.30 -13.60
N GLU A 98 7.91 0.71 -13.99
CA GLU A 98 9.36 0.67 -14.17
C GLU A 98 10.07 1.09 -12.87
N ASP A 99 10.74 0.13 -12.25
CA ASP A 99 11.40 0.33 -10.95
C ASP A 99 12.50 1.41 -10.98
N GLU A 100 13.10 1.66 -12.14
CA GLU A 100 14.14 2.68 -12.33
C GLU A 100 13.64 4.12 -12.15
N TYR A 101 12.35 4.37 -12.37
CA TYR A 101 11.75 5.69 -12.18
C TYR A 101 11.23 5.95 -10.77
N ILE A 102 11.17 4.93 -9.93
CA ILE A 102 10.61 5.06 -8.57
C ILE A 102 11.55 5.88 -7.69
N SER A 103 11.05 7.01 -7.20
CA SER A 103 11.80 7.96 -6.38
C SER A 103 11.57 7.82 -4.88
N ALA A 104 10.40 7.33 -4.44
CA ALA A 104 10.12 7.01 -3.04
C ALA A 104 9.10 5.88 -2.89
N ARG A 105 9.19 5.16 -1.77
CA ARG A 105 8.30 4.03 -1.43
C ARG A 105 7.94 4.05 0.04
N PHE A 106 6.68 3.71 0.35
CA PHE A 106 6.21 3.44 1.70
C PHE A 106 5.25 2.25 1.69
N ARG A 107 5.70 1.12 2.20
CA ARG A 107 4.92 -0.13 2.24
C ARG A 107 4.20 -0.29 3.57
N VAL A 108 2.94 -0.69 3.50
CA VAL A 108 2.10 -1.05 4.64
C VAL A 108 1.69 -2.52 4.48
N PRO A 109 2.14 -3.41 5.38
CA PRO A 109 1.73 -4.81 5.39
C PRO A 109 0.27 -4.93 5.85
N LEU A 110 -0.47 -5.87 5.28
CA LEU A 110 -1.89 -6.07 5.55
C LEU A 110 -2.19 -7.57 5.74
N ASN A 111 -3.06 -7.88 6.67
CA ASN A 111 -3.72 -9.18 6.69
C ASN A 111 -4.81 -9.26 5.60
N GLU A 112 -5.36 -10.45 5.37
CA GLU A 112 -6.33 -10.68 4.30
C GLU A 112 -7.60 -9.84 4.46
N ALA A 113 -8.13 -9.69 5.66
CA ALA A 113 -9.35 -8.92 5.91
C ALA A 113 -9.14 -7.43 5.65
N GLN A 114 -8.00 -6.88 6.09
CA GLN A 114 -7.60 -5.50 5.81
C GLN A 114 -7.43 -5.29 4.30
N TYR A 115 -6.72 -6.20 3.64
CA TYR A 115 -6.50 -6.13 2.20
C TYR A 115 -7.80 -6.12 1.41
N ARG A 116 -8.71 -7.05 1.69
CA ARG A 116 -10.02 -7.11 1.01
C ARG A 116 -10.78 -5.80 1.12
N ARG A 117 -10.80 -5.19 2.31
CA ARG A 117 -11.46 -3.92 2.58
C ARG A 117 -10.81 -2.77 1.81
N VAL A 118 -9.48 -2.67 1.86
CA VAL A 118 -8.73 -1.62 1.18
C VAL A 118 -8.81 -1.75 -0.34
N ALA A 119 -8.64 -2.97 -0.88
CA ALA A 119 -8.76 -3.23 -2.30
C ALA A 119 -10.17 -2.93 -2.85
N ALA A 120 -11.22 -3.21 -2.08
CA ALA A 120 -12.59 -2.82 -2.44
C ALA A 120 -12.75 -1.29 -2.49
N TYR A 121 -12.18 -0.58 -1.50
CA TYR A 121 -12.18 0.88 -1.47
C TYR A 121 -11.44 1.47 -2.69
N ILE A 122 -10.23 0.97 -2.99
CA ILE A 122 -9.43 1.42 -4.14
C ILE A 122 -10.23 1.25 -5.44
N ARG A 123 -10.77 0.05 -5.69
CA ARG A 123 -11.56 -0.23 -6.90
C ARG A 123 -12.82 0.65 -7.02
N ASN A 124 -13.51 0.91 -5.91
CA ASN A 124 -14.64 1.83 -5.93
C ASN A 124 -14.18 3.25 -6.24
N LYS A 125 -13.10 3.69 -5.61
CA LYS A 125 -12.52 5.01 -5.83
C LYS A 125 -12.05 5.22 -7.27
N GLN A 126 -11.45 4.20 -7.90
CA GLN A 126 -11.09 4.24 -9.32
C GLN A 126 -12.30 4.50 -10.24
N LYS A 127 -13.45 3.90 -9.92
CA LYS A 127 -14.69 4.05 -10.70
C LYS A 127 -15.40 5.40 -10.49
N THR A 128 -15.16 6.03 -9.34
CA THR A 128 -15.88 7.23 -8.91
C THR A 128 -14.98 8.46 -8.80
N SER A 129 -13.74 8.38 -9.28
CA SER A 129 -12.82 9.50 -9.22
C SER A 129 -13.30 10.69 -10.05
N PRO A 130 -13.23 11.91 -9.49
CA PRO A 130 -13.56 13.12 -10.21
C PRO A 130 -12.47 13.48 -11.23
N ALA A 131 -12.72 14.54 -12.00
CA ALA A 131 -11.72 15.11 -12.90
C ALA A 131 -10.42 15.48 -12.15
N TRP A 132 -9.30 15.39 -12.84
CA TRP A 132 -8.00 15.77 -12.32
C TRP A 132 -7.80 17.30 -12.40
N HIS A 133 -7.20 17.87 -11.37
CA HIS A 133 -6.78 19.28 -11.34
C HIS A 133 -5.51 19.40 -10.47
N ALA A 134 -4.47 20.03 -11.01
CA ALA A 134 -3.16 20.10 -10.35
C ALA A 134 -3.20 20.62 -8.90
N VAL A 135 -4.10 21.58 -8.62
CA VAL A 135 -4.19 22.22 -7.30
C VAL A 135 -5.32 21.64 -6.45
N PHE A 136 -6.51 21.39 -7.02
CA PHE A 136 -7.69 21.05 -6.23
C PHE A 136 -7.86 19.55 -6.01
N TYR A 137 -7.53 18.72 -7.02
CA TYR A 137 -7.66 17.27 -6.89
C TYR A 137 -6.64 16.53 -7.77
N ASN A 138 -5.47 16.30 -7.22
CA ASN A 138 -4.32 15.70 -7.87
C ASN A 138 -3.99 14.30 -7.35
N CYS A 139 -2.91 13.71 -7.87
CA CYS A 139 -2.43 12.38 -7.48
C CYS A 139 -2.13 12.28 -5.98
N ASN A 140 -1.49 13.29 -5.37
CA ASN A 140 -1.19 13.30 -3.95
C ASN A 140 -2.46 13.21 -3.09
N ARG A 141 -3.47 14.01 -3.42
CA ARG A 141 -4.75 14.01 -2.70
C ARG A 141 -5.45 12.67 -2.83
N TRP A 142 -5.48 12.10 -4.04
CA TRP A 142 -6.12 10.81 -4.30
C TRP A 142 -5.48 9.70 -3.47
N VAL A 143 -4.14 9.62 -3.47
CA VAL A 143 -3.35 8.67 -2.69
C VAL A 143 -3.52 8.90 -1.18
N GLY A 144 -3.57 10.17 -0.74
CA GLY A 144 -3.79 10.55 0.64
C GLY A 144 -5.14 10.10 1.19
N GLU A 145 -6.20 10.13 0.37
CA GLU A 145 -7.53 9.63 0.76
C GLU A 145 -7.51 8.10 0.96
N VAL A 146 -6.76 7.34 0.16
CA VAL A 146 -6.54 5.91 0.40
C VAL A 146 -5.77 5.68 1.72
N ALA A 147 -4.70 6.44 1.95
CA ALA A 147 -3.95 6.38 3.19
C ALA A 147 -4.84 6.65 4.41
N THR A 148 -5.68 7.68 4.35
CA THR A 148 -6.65 8.04 5.41
C THR A 148 -7.66 6.92 5.64
N PHE A 149 -8.19 6.30 4.58
CA PHE A 149 -9.09 5.14 4.70
C PHE A 149 -8.41 3.95 5.41
N MET A 150 -7.10 3.78 5.23
CA MET A 150 -6.29 2.77 5.92
C MET A 150 -5.99 3.13 7.39
N GLY A 151 -6.43 4.30 7.88
CA GLY A 151 -6.13 4.80 9.23
C GLY A 151 -4.74 5.43 9.37
N LEU A 152 -4.09 5.75 8.25
CA LEU A 152 -2.84 6.48 8.23
C LEU A 152 -3.08 7.98 8.26
N GLN A 153 -2.09 8.73 8.74
CA GLN A 153 -2.08 10.18 8.68
C GLN A 153 -1.51 10.63 7.33
N ALA A 154 -2.35 11.21 6.47
CA ALA A 154 -1.91 11.78 5.21
C ALA A 154 -1.30 13.19 5.40
N PRO A 155 -0.29 13.59 4.59
CA PRO A 155 0.20 14.95 4.60
C PRO A 155 -0.90 15.94 4.18
N ASN A 156 -1.01 17.06 4.89
CA ASN A 156 -2.03 18.09 4.59
C ASN A 156 -1.73 18.87 3.31
N ASN A 157 -0.44 19.03 2.97
CA ASN A 157 -0.04 19.73 1.75
C ASN A 157 -0.01 18.77 0.56
N THR A 158 -1.04 18.83 -0.28
CA THR A 158 -1.14 18.01 -1.49
C THR A 158 -0.37 18.59 -2.69
N LEU A 159 0.28 19.75 -2.53
CA LEU A 159 1.09 20.39 -3.56
C LEU A 159 2.59 20.09 -3.41
N LEU A 160 2.98 19.24 -2.47
CA LEU A 160 4.34 18.74 -2.38
C LEU A 160 4.75 18.00 -3.66
N TYR A 161 6.03 18.03 -4.00
CA TYR A 161 6.54 17.10 -5.00
C TYR A 161 6.23 15.66 -4.61
N PRO A 162 5.94 14.77 -5.56
CA PRO A 162 5.53 13.39 -5.30
C PRO A 162 6.46 12.63 -4.36
N ALA A 163 7.78 12.77 -4.53
CA ALA A 163 8.74 12.11 -3.65
C ALA A 163 8.66 12.62 -2.20
N ASP A 164 8.51 13.94 -2.02
CA ASP A 164 8.38 14.57 -0.70
C ASP A 164 7.05 14.21 -0.04
N TYR A 165 5.98 14.08 -0.83
CA TYR A 165 4.68 13.63 -0.34
C TYR A 165 4.76 12.21 0.24
N ILE A 166 5.36 11.26 -0.48
CA ILE A 166 5.53 9.88 0.00
C ILE A 166 6.50 9.82 1.19
N ALA A 167 7.58 10.61 1.18
CA ALA A 167 8.49 10.71 2.33
C ALA A 167 7.78 11.25 3.59
N SER A 168 6.95 12.29 3.44
CA SER A 168 6.13 12.84 4.54
C SER A 168 5.09 11.84 5.02
N LEU A 169 4.39 11.15 4.11
CA LEU A 169 3.44 10.09 4.46
C LEU A 169 4.11 9.00 5.30
N ARG A 170 5.29 8.54 4.90
CA ARG A 170 6.09 7.57 5.66
C ARG A 170 6.48 8.10 7.03
N SER A 171 6.99 9.32 7.11
CA SER A 171 7.44 9.94 8.37
C SER A 171 6.30 10.06 9.38
N LEU A 172 5.12 10.53 8.95
CA LEU A 172 3.94 10.68 9.80
C LEU A 172 3.41 9.35 10.36
N ASN A 173 3.78 8.22 9.75
CA ASN A 173 3.26 6.89 10.12
C ASN A 173 4.35 5.90 10.55
N SER A 174 5.58 6.33 10.73
CA SER A 174 6.71 5.45 11.07
C SER A 174 6.48 4.66 12.36
N SER A 175 5.90 5.28 13.40
CA SER A 175 5.57 4.63 14.66
C SER A 175 4.49 3.57 14.49
N LYS A 176 3.45 3.83 13.71
CA LYS A 176 2.32 2.90 13.50
C LYS A 176 2.74 1.63 12.77
N VAL A 177 3.63 1.75 11.80
CA VAL A 177 4.14 0.60 11.05
C VAL A 177 5.15 -0.20 11.88
N THR A 178 5.95 0.47 12.69
CA THR A 178 6.89 -0.16 13.64
C THR A 178 6.12 -0.85 14.76
N ASP A 179 5.04 -0.26 15.29
CA ASP A 179 4.23 -0.86 16.35
C ASP A 179 3.46 -2.10 15.86
N SER A 180 3.00 -2.13 14.61
CA SER A 180 2.45 -3.34 14.00
C SER A 180 3.49 -4.44 13.88
N ALA A 181 4.72 -4.10 13.52
CA ALA A 181 5.86 -5.03 13.50
C ALA A 181 6.39 -5.34 14.92
N TYR A 182 6.33 -4.37 15.87
CA TYR A 182 6.87 -4.48 17.23
C TYR A 182 5.87 -5.09 18.22
N SER A 183 4.57 -4.92 18.04
CA SER A 183 3.54 -5.66 18.80
C SER A 183 3.62 -7.16 18.58
N ALA A 184 4.21 -7.57 17.44
CA ALA A 184 4.59 -8.96 17.19
C ALA A 184 5.82 -9.40 18.02
N HIS A 185 6.61 -8.47 18.60
CA HIS A 185 7.82 -8.75 19.36
C HIS A 185 7.67 -8.64 20.90
N ARG A 186 6.58 -8.02 21.40
CA ARG A 186 6.38 -7.79 22.85
C ARG A 186 5.31 -8.67 23.45
N VAL A 187 5.42 -9.97 23.36
CA VAL A 187 4.82 -10.92 24.32
C VAL A 187 5.79 -12.09 24.44
N GLN A 188 6.81 -11.86 25.19
CA GLN A 188 7.57 -12.92 25.90
C GLN A 188 7.13 -12.93 27.35
#